data_de16044e7e260254267671e33f95cbc6
#
_entry.id   de16044e7e260254267671e33f95cbc6
#
_cell.length_a   1.000
_cell.length_b   1.000
_cell.length_c   1.000
_cell.angle_alpha   90.00
_cell.angle_beta   90.00
_cell.angle_gamma   90.00
#
_symmetry.space_group_name_H-M   'P 1'
#
loop_
_entity.id
_entity.type
_entity.pdbx_description
1 polymer ?
#
loop_
_entity_poly.entity_id
_entity_poly.type
_entity_poly.pdbx_seq_one_letter_code
_entity_poly.pdbx_strand_id
1 'polypeptide(L)'
;YMNCPMTKDEYYAFIDALLAADKTQFHEGETAGYFDGCLPIEVMAERGRETLRFGPMKPVGLTNPHNPIKPYAVVQLRRDNKLGTLYNIVGFQTKMKYGAQTSVFKMIPGLQNASFARLGGIHRNTFINSPTLLDEQMRLKSRPNIRFAGQITGVEGYVESSAMGLLAGRMAAAELQGSTLPPPPPERP
;
A
#
# COMPACT_ATOMS: atom_id res chain seq x y z
N TYR A 1 13.90 -6.56 -11.31
CA TYR A 1 14.15 -5.72 -10.14
C TYR A 1 15.64 -5.68 -9.84
N MET A 2 16.14 -4.52 -9.46
CA MET A 2 17.43 -4.44 -8.76
C MET A 2 17.18 -4.63 -7.27
N ASN A 3 18.15 -5.21 -6.57
CA ASN A 3 18.04 -5.53 -5.17
C ASN A 3 19.16 -4.88 -4.38
N CYS A 4 18.84 -4.22 -3.28
CA CYS A 4 19.77 -3.65 -2.33
C CYS A 4 19.78 -4.56 -1.08
N PRO A 5 20.74 -5.50 -0.98
CA PRO A 5 20.84 -6.41 0.15
C PRO A 5 21.37 -5.67 1.38
N MET A 6 20.85 -6.04 2.56
CA MET A 6 21.27 -5.50 3.85
C MET A 6 21.74 -6.61 4.76
N THR A 7 22.77 -6.33 5.52
CA THR A 7 23.17 -7.11 6.68
C THR A 7 22.18 -6.88 7.84
N LYS A 8 22.29 -7.65 8.90
CA LYS A 8 21.46 -7.49 10.10
C LYS A 8 21.66 -6.12 10.74
N ASP A 9 22.89 -5.67 10.86
CA ASP A 9 23.22 -4.40 11.51
C ASP A 9 22.74 -3.20 10.68
N GLU A 10 22.91 -3.23 9.36
CA GLU A 10 22.37 -2.22 8.45
C GLU A 10 20.85 -2.15 8.52
N TYR A 11 20.18 -3.31 8.56
CA TYR A 11 18.74 -3.37 8.72
C TYR A 11 18.27 -2.72 10.01
N TYR A 12 18.86 -3.08 11.16
CA TYR A 12 18.45 -2.51 12.43
C TYR A 12 18.77 -1.02 12.53
N ALA A 13 19.90 -0.57 12.02
CA ALA A 13 20.21 0.86 11.95
C ALA A 13 19.18 1.62 11.10
N PHE A 14 18.77 1.03 9.98
CA PHE A 14 17.70 1.59 9.13
C PHE A 14 16.36 1.64 9.87
N ILE A 15 15.94 0.56 10.56
CA ILE A 15 14.69 0.52 11.32
C ILE A 15 14.70 1.57 12.44
N ASP A 16 15.79 1.72 13.16
CA ASP A 16 15.91 2.70 14.24
C ASP A 16 15.80 4.14 13.70
N ALA A 17 16.46 4.43 12.59
CA ALA A 17 16.37 5.73 11.92
C ALA A 17 14.95 5.99 11.38
N LEU A 18 14.31 4.97 10.81
CA LEU A 18 12.93 5.04 10.31
C LEU A 18 11.94 5.37 11.43
N LEU A 19 12.08 4.71 12.58
CA LEU A 19 11.19 4.92 13.73
C LEU A 19 11.41 6.29 14.40
N ALA A 20 12.66 6.76 14.45
CA ALA A 20 13.04 8.06 15.00
C ALA A 20 12.76 9.25 14.06
N ALA A 21 12.51 8.97 12.77
CA ALA A 21 12.36 10.01 11.76
C ALA A 21 11.15 10.93 12.00
N ASP A 22 11.28 12.19 11.62
CA ASP A 22 10.18 13.15 11.62
C ASP A 22 9.05 12.70 10.68
N LYS A 23 7.85 12.65 11.23
CA LYS A 23 6.64 12.19 10.53
C LYS A 23 5.62 13.31 10.41
N THR A 24 4.83 13.26 9.34
CA THR A 24 3.66 14.13 9.19
C THR A 24 2.61 13.67 10.20
N GLN A 25 2.15 14.59 11.03
CA GLN A 25 1.03 14.34 11.94
C GLN A 25 -0.28 14.56 11.20
N PHE A 26 -1.27 13.72 11.50
CA PHE A 26 -2.63 13.95 11.05
C PHE A 26 -3.29 15.03 11.91
N HIS A 27 -4.18 15.81 11.32
CA HIS A 27 -4.99 16.77 12.06
C HIS A 27 -6.00 16.04 12.99
N GLU A 28 -6.39 16.70 14.06
CA GLU A 28 -7.44 16.20 14.96
C GLU A 28 -8.71 15.85 14.16
N GLY A 29 -9.20 14.64 14.34
CA GLY A 29 -10.35 14.09 13.61
C GLY A 29 -10.02 13.28 12.36
N GLU A 30 -8.76 13.28 11.89
CA GLU A 30 -8.29 12.40 10.81
C GLU A 30 -7.84 11.05 11.39
N THR A 31 -8.76 10.15 11.70
CA THR A 31 -8.42 8.73 11.93
C THR A 31 -8.11 8.10 10.59
N ALA A 32 -6.85 7.99 10.26
CA ALA A 32 -6.43 7.32 9.03
C ALA A 32 -6.60 5.80 9.20
N GLY A 33 -7.69 5.27 8.68
CA GLY A 33 -7.73 3.87 8.28
C GLY A 33 -6.83 3.71 7.06
N TYR A 34 -5.75 2.93 7.19
CA TYR A 34 -4.96 2.54 6.03
C TYR A 34 -5.55 1.27 5.42
N PHE A 35 -5.55 1.17 4.09
CA PHE A 35 -5.65 -0.13 3.45
C PHE A 35 -4.40 -0.95 3.75
N ASP A 36 -4.55 -2.26 3.96
CA ASP A 36 -3.44 -3.14 4.32
C ASP A 36 -2.30 -3.11 3.29
N GLY A 37 -2.62 -3.04 2.00
CA GLY A 37 -1.64 -2.92 0.92
C GLY A 37 -0.95 -1.56 0.81
N CYS A 38 -1.44 -0.53 1.51
CA CYS A 38 -0.92 0.84 1.50
C CYS A 38 -0.38 1.30 2.85
N LEU A 39 -0.08 0.36 3.76
CA LEU A 39 0.50 0.71 5.06
C LEU A 39 1.84 1.41 4.90
N PRO A 40 2.05 2.58 5.54
CA PRO A 40 3.37 3.19 5.62
C PRO A 40 4.38 2.26 6.30
N ILE A 41 5.62 2.27 5.82
CA ILE A 41 6.68 1.39 6.35
C ILE A 41 6.94 1.63 7.83
N GLU A 42 6.77 2.86 8.32
CA GLU A 42 6.90 3.20 9.74
C GLU A 42 5.84 2.49 10.57
N VAL A 43 4.59 2.44 10.08
CA VAL A 43 3.48 1.76 10.77
C VAL A 43 3.72 0.26 10.82
N MET A 44 4.28 -0.31 9.75
CA MET A 44 4.70 -1.73 9.77
C MET A 44 5.84 -1.97 10.75
N ALA A 45 6.85 -1.08 10.80
CA ALA A 45 7.98 -1.19 11.72
C ALA A 45 7.56 -1.02 13.20
N GLU A 46 6.57 -0.17 13.47
CA GLU A 46 5.98 0.03 14.81
C GLU A 46 5.29 -1.24 15.34
N ARG A 47 4.77 -2.11 14.46
CA ARG A 47 4.20 -3.42 14.83
C ARG A 47 5.26 -4.43 15.29
N GLY A 48 6.52 -4.19 14.96
CA GLY A 48 7.66 -5.01 15.35
C GLY A 48 8.85 -4.81 14.42
N ARG A 49 10.06 -4.79 14.97
CA ARG A 49 11.30 -4.50 14.23
C ARG A 49 11.56 -5.47 13.06
N GLU A 50 11.03 -6.68 13.13
CA GLU A 50 11.19 -7.71 12.10
C GLU A 50 10.08 -7.67 11.02
N THR A 51 9.01 -6.89 11.22
CA THR A 51 7.82 -6.93 10.37
C THR A 51 8.15 -6.66 8.89
N LEU A 52 9.05 -5.71 8.60
CA LEU A 52 9.41 -5.37 7.23
C LEU A 52 10.11 -6.53 6.48
N ARG A 53 10.78 -7.43 7.18
CA ARG A 53 11.42 -8.63 6.60
C ARG A 53 10.43 -9.69 6.14
N PHE A 54 9.20 -9.64 6.62
CA PHE A 54 8.09 -10.51 6.18
C PHE A 54 7.18 -9.82 5.16
N GLY A 55 7.45 -8.53 4.88
CA GLY A 55 6.74 -7.68 3.94
C GLY A 55 7.66 -7.13 2.84
N PRO A 56 7.75 -5.80 2.70
CA PRO A 56 8.44 -5.15 1.57
C PRO A 56 9.96 -5.38 1.53
N MET A 57 10.58 -5.82 2.63
CA MET A 57 12.02 -6.09 2.68
C MET A 57 12.33 -7.59 2.76
N LYS A 58 11.43 -8.45 2.31
CA LYS A 58 11.57 -9.91 2.38
C LYS A 58 12.70 -10.41 1.47
N PRO A 59 13.71 -11.14 2.02
CA PRO A 59 14.85 -11.62 1.23
C PRO A 59 14.62 -12.97 0.54
N VAL A 60 13.44 -13.57 0.70
CA VAL A 60 13.13 -14.93 0.22
C VAL A 60 12.94 -14.95 -1.30
N GLY A 61 13.47 -15.98 -1.95
CA GLY A 61 13.34 -16.19 -3.39
C GLY A 61 14.38 -15.41 -4.21
N LEU A 62 15.30 -14.71 -3.56
CA LEU A 62 16.36 -13.97 -4.23
C LEU A 62 17.67 -14.77 -4.20
N THR A 63 18.33 -14.81 -5.34
CA THR A 63 19.68 -15.39 -5.49
C THR A 63 20.64 -14.31 -5.98
N ASN A 64 21.83 -14.29 -5.42
CA ASN A 64 22.89 -13.42 -5.89
C ASN A 64 24.05 -14.28 -6.42
N PRO A 65 24.29 -14.33 -7.74
CA PRO A 65 25.36 -15.15 -8.31
C PRO A 65 26.76 -14.67 -7.89
N HIS A 66 26.88 -13.42 -7.44
CA HIS A 66 28.15 -12.83 -7.01
C HIS A 66 28.42 -12.96 -5.51
N ASN A 67 27.42 -13.32 -4.72
CA ASN A 67 27.56 -13.47 -3.28
C ASN A 67 26.60 -14.56 -2.75
N PRO A 68 27.12 -15.71 -2.29
CA PRO A 68 26.29 -16.81 -1.78
C PRO A 68 25.68 -16.52 -0.42
N ILE A 69 26.11 -15.45 0.27
CA ILE A 69 25.57 -15.10 1.59
C ILE A 69 24.15 -14.56 1.41
N LYS A 70 23.19 -15.22 2.05
CA LYS A 70 21.81 -14.74 2.08
C LYS A 70 21.73 -13.42 2.83
N PRO A 71 21.16 -12.37 2.21
CA PRO A 71 20.97 -11.09 2.89
C PRO A 71 19.98 -11.24 4.05
N TYR A 72 20.12 -10.41 5.06
CA TYR A 72 19.19 -10.36 6.18
C TYR A 72 17.85 -9.74 5.77
N ALA A 73 17.92 -8.67 4.98
CA ALA A 73 16.78 -8.00 4.37
C ALA A 73 17.18 -7.51 2.97
N VAL A 74 16.21 -7.18 2.14
CA VAL A 74 16.46 -6.66 0.78
C VAL A 74 15.47 -5.55 0.48
N VAL A 75 15.97 -4.43 -0.03
CA VAL A 75 15.13 -3.40 -0.65
C VAL A 75 15.11 -3.60 -2.16
N GLN A 76 13.93 -3.65 -2.74
CA GLN A 76 13.76 -3.87 -4.18
C GLN A 76 13.51 -2.56 -4.90
N LEU A 77 14.20 -2.38 -6.03
CA LEU A 77 14.03 -1.25 -6.93
C LEU A 77 13.40 -1.73 -8.24
N ARG A 78 12.24 -1.20 -8.56
CA ARG A 78 11.55 -1.47 -9.83
C ARG A 78 11.80 -0.33 -10.79
N ARG A 79 12.22 -0.68 -12.02
CA ARG A 79 12.36 0.30 -13.09
C ARG A 79 11.03 1.02 -13.36
N ASP A 80 11.06 2.35 -13.39
CA ASP A 80 9.87 3.18 -13.57
C ASP A 80 9.73 3.68 -15.02
N ASN A 81 10.82 3.77 -15.77
CA ASN A 81 10.80 4.21 -17.17
C ASN A 81 11.53 3.24 -18.09
N LYS A 82 11.23 3.31 -19.40
CA LYS A 82 11.85 2.44 -20.41
C LYS A 82 13.36 2.64 -20.53
N LEU A 83 13.87 3.85 -20.28
CA LEU A 83 15.29 4.19 -20.36
C LEU A 83 16.10 3.59 -19.21
N GLY A 84 15.45 3.19 -18.10
CA GLY A 84 16.13 2.65 -16.93
C GLY A 84 16.90 3.68 -16.11
N THR A 85 16.50 4.94 -16.18
CA THR A 85 17.09 6.06 -15.42
C THR A 85 16.34 6.36 -14.14
N LEU A 86 15.10 5.88 -13.99
CA LEU A 86 14.26 6.07 -12.80
C LEU A 86 13.84 4.73 -12.23
N TYR A 87 13.81 4.66 -10.90
CA TYR A 87 13.42 3.47 -10.15
C TYR A 87 12.53 3.84 -8.97
N ASN A 88 11.51 3.02 -8.73
CA ASN A 88 10.69 3.07 -7.54
C ASN A 88 11.23 2.14 -6.46
N ILE A 89 11.25 2.59 -5.22
CA ILE A 89 11.47 1.72 -4.06
C ILE A 89 10.15 0.97 -3.80
N VAL A 90 10.18 -0.34 -3.94
CA VAL A 90 8.96 -1.16 -3.91
C VAL A 90 8.42 -1.29 -2.48
N GLY A 91 7.13 -0.96 -2.29
CA GLY A 91 6.44 -1.14 -1.01
C GLY A 91 6.80 -0.13 0.08
N PHE A 92 7.42 0.99 -0.29
CA PHE A 92 7.89 2.02 0.64
C PHE A 92 6.98 3.24 0.67
N GLN A 93 5.70 3.07 0.93
CA GLN A 93 4.84 4.18 1.32
C GLN A 93 5.32 4.71 2.67
N THR A 94 5.32 6.02 2.84
CA THR A 94 5.86 6.66 4.03
C THR A 94 5.14 7.94 4.41
N LYS A 95 5.02 8.17 5.71
CA LYS A 95 4.56 9.44 6.31
C LYS A 95 5.71 10.33 6.79
N MET A 96 6.97 9.92 6.56
CA MET A 96 8.12 10.77 6.89
C MET A 96 8.06 12.09 6.14
N LYS A 97 8.52 13.15 6.79
CA LYS A 97 8.75 14.44 6.11
C LYS A 97 9.87 14.32 5.08
N TYR A 98 9.86 15.16 4.07
CA TYR A 98 10.77 15.04 2.90
C TYR A 98 12.25 15.00 3.27
N GLY A 99 12.69 15.84 4.23
CA GLY A 99 14.08 15.81 4.70
C GLY A 99 14.46 14.47 5.34
N ALA A 100 13.58 13.94 6.18
CA ALA A 100 13.76 12.65 6.83
C ALA A 100 13.80 11.49 5.81
N GLN A 101 12.93 11.50 4.80
CA GLN A 101 12.96 10.50 3.73
C GLN A 101 14.34 10.43 3.06
N THR A 102 14.88 11.58 2.69
CA THR A 102 16.19 11.65 2.03
C THR A 102 17.30 11.07 2.91
N SER A 103 17.31 11.40 4.20
CA SER A 103 18.34 10.94 5.14
C SER A 103 18.21 9.43 5.38
N VAL A 104 17.02 8.94 5.67
CA VAL A 104 16.76 7.53 6.01
C VAL A 104 16.97 6.63 4.80
N PHE A 105 16.46 7.00 3.63
CA PHE A 105 16.59 6.14 2.45
C PHE A 105 18.03 6.06 1.91
N LYS A 106 18.86 7.07 2.15
CA LYS A 106 20.30 7.00 1.83
C LYS A 106 21.09 6.04 2.73
N MET A 107 20.53 5.57 3.82
CA MET A 107 21.12 4.51 4.63
C MET A 107 21.03 3.13 3.97
N ILE A 108 20.15 2.96 2.99
CA ILE A 108 20.01 1.70 2.24
C ILE A 108 21.27 1.47 1.40
N PRO A 109 21.93 0.30 1.51
CA PRO A 109 23.11 -0.03 0.70
C PRO A 109 22.83 0.13 -0.79
N GLY A 110 23.71 0.87 -1.48
CA GLY A 110 23.56 1.23 -2.89
C GLY A 110 22.77 2.52 -3.14
N LEU A 111 22.13 3.11 -2.14
CA LEU A 111 21.39 4.38 -2.27
C LEU A 111 22.08 5.58 -1.61
N GLN A 112 23.29 5.43 -1.10
CA GLN A 112 24.02 6.50 -0.40
C GLN A 112 24.13 7.79 -1.22
N ASN A 113 24.34 7.63 -2.54
CA ASN A 113 24.48 8.74 -3.49
C ASN A 113 23.23 8.93 -4.37
N ALA A 114 22.10 8.34 -3.99
CA ALA A 114 20.89 8.46 -4.78
C ALA A 114 20.36 9.90 -4.82
N SER A 115 19.88 10.30 -5.99
CA SER A 115 19.09 11.51 -6.18
C SER A 115 17.62 11.13 -6.28
N PHE A 116 16.77 11.72 -5.44
CA PHE A 116 15.34 11.44 -5.42
C PHE A 116 14.63 12.41 -6.35
N ALA A 117 14.15 11.91 -7.49
CA ALA A 117 13.38 12.70 -8.45
C ALA A 117 12.02 13.11 -7.86
N ARG A 118 11.45 12.26 -7.01
CA ARG A 118 10.20 12.53 -6.27
C ARG A 118 10.26 11.83 -4.93
N LEU A 119 9.85 12.54 -3.89
CA LEU A 119 9.67 11.97 -2.55
C LEU A 119 8.24 11.46 -2.38
N GLY A 120 8.09 10.45 -1.53
CA GLY A 120 6.81 9.80 -1.27
C GLY A 120 5.88 10.67 -0.41
N GLY A 121 4.60 10.36 -0.50
CA GLY A 121 3.56 10.91 0.37
C GLY A 121 2.55 9.82 0.70
N ILE A 122 1.69 10.09 1.67
CA ILE A 122 0.61 9.19 2.04
C ILE A 122 -0.59 9.48 1.16
N HIS A 123 -1.19 8.41 0.62
CA HIS A 123 -2.52 8.52 0.04
C HIS A 123 -3.55 8.50 1.16
N ARG A 124 -4.42 9.49 1.18
CA ARG A 124 -5.59 9.53 2.06
C ARG A 124 -6.76 8.94 1.29
N ASN A 125 -7.18 7.75 1.69
CA ASN A 125 -8.33 7.10 1.11
C ASN A 125 -9.49 7.20 2.11
N THR A 126 -10.57 7.86 1.69
CA THR A 126 -11.82 7.88 2.45
C THR A 126 -12.69 6.73 1.99
N PHE A 127 -13.18 5.94 2.93
CA PHE A 127 -14.15 4.88 2.66
C PHE A 127 -15.15 4.75 3.79
N ILE A 128 -16.32 4.19 3.46
CA ILE A 128 -17.41 3.94 4.38
C ILE A 128 -17.33 2.52 4.95
N ASN A 129 -17.94 2.29 6.10
CA ASN A 129 -18.10 0.95 6.66
C ASN A 129 -19.20 0.19 5.89
N SER A 130 -18.84 -0.31 4.70
CA SER A 130 -19.79 -0.96 3.78
C SER A 130 -20.52 -2.14 4.37
N PRO A 131 -19.89 -3.08 5.14
CA PRO A 131 -20.60 -4.20 5.73
C PRO A 131 -21.76 -3.76 6.64
N THR A 132 -21.60 -2.63 7.31
CA THR A 132 -22.66 -2.09 8.19
C THR A 132 -23.69 -1.27 7.43
N LEU A 133 -23.24 -0.46 6.46
CA LEU A 133 -24.07 0.59 5.84
C LEU A 133 -24.76 0.14 4.57
N LEU A 134 -24.22 -0.80 3.82
CA LEU A 134 -24.73 -1.22 2.52
C LEU A 134 -25.44 -2.58 2.61
N ASP A 135 -26.40 -2.78 1.72
CA ASP A 135 -27.02 -4.08 1.46
C ASP A 135 -26.27 -4.84 0.33
N GLU A 136 -26.72 -6.04 0.02
CA GLU A 136 -26.14 -6.91 -1.03
C GLU A 136 -26.24 -6.32 -2.44
N GLN A 137 -27.11 -5.32 -2.64
CA GLN A 137 -27.26 -4.56 -3.88
C GLN A 137 -26.39 -3.29 -3.89
N MET A 138 -25.47 -3.14 -2.91
CA MET A 138 -24.62 -1.97 -2.71
C MET A 138 -25.40 -0.68 -2.45
N ARG A 139 -26.67 -0.79 -2.02
CA ARG A 139 -27.52 0.35 -1.68
C ARG A 139 -27.31 0.71 -0.21
N LEU A 140 -27.37 2.01 0.08
CA LEU A 140 -27.35 2.49 1.45
C LEU A 140 -28.65 2.04 2.15
N LYS A 141 -28.53 1.26 3.22
CA LYS A 141 -29.68 0.71 3.97
C LYS A 141 -30.68 1.78 4.43
N SER A 142 -30.18 2.97 4.80
CA SER A 142 -31.03 4.11 5.21
C SER A 142 -31.65 4.88 4.03
N ARG A 143 -31.08 4.74 2.82
CA ARG A 143 -31.55 5.37 1.58
C ARG A 143 -31.33 4.46 0.38
N PRO A 144 -32.25 3.52 0.09
CA PRO A 144 -32.03 2.51 -0.97
C PRO A 144 -31.87 3.05 -2.39
N ASN A 145 -32.24 4.31 -2.62
CA ASN A 145 -32.02 4.99 -3.89
C ASN A 145 -30.58 5.46 -4.12
N ILE A 146 -29.67 5.28 -3.13
CA ILE A 146 -28.26 5.63 -3.23
C ILE A 146 -27.44 4.36 -3.22
N ARG A 147 -26.54 4.22 -4.19
CA ARG A 147 -25.53 3.14 -4.26
C ARG A 147 -24.13 3.70 -4.15
N PHE A 148 -23.25 2.87 -3.59
CA PHE A 148 -21.81 3.14 -3.54
C PHE A 148 -21.06 1.99 -4.21
N ALA A 149 -19.98 2.33 -4.93
CA ALA A 149 -19.13 1.34 -5.59
C ALA A 149 -17.68 1.80 -5.67
N GLY A 150 -16.77 0.85 -5.81
CA GLY A 150 -15.34 1.12 -5.93
C GLY A 150 -14.68 1.45 -4.59
N GLN A 151 -13.60 2.21 -4.63
CA GLN A 151 -12.74 2.49 -3.48
C GLN A 151 -13.49 3.05 -2.26
N ILE A 152 -14.51 3.88 -2.47
CA ILE A 152 -15.34 4.44 -1.39
C ILE A 152 -16.03 3.36 -0.55
N THR A 153 -16.19 2.16 -1.07
CA THR A 153 -16.76 1.02 -0.35
C THR A 153 -15.73 0.19 0.41
N GLY A 154 -14.47 0.60 0.46
CA GLY A 154 -13.39 -0.12 1.11
C GLY A 154 -12.69 -1.15 0.20
N VAL A 155 -13.07 -1.21 -1.08
CA VAL A 155 -12.41 -2.09 -2.07
C VAL A 155 -11.06 -1.52 -2.46
N GLU A 156 -10.01 -2.31 -2.32
CA GLU A 156 -8.66 -1.98 -2.73
C GLU A 156 -8.36 -2.59 -4.12
N GLY A 157 -7.69 -1.82 -4.97
CA GLY A 157 -7.30 -2.23 -6.32
C GLY A 157 -8.14 -1.59 -7.44
N TYR A 158 -7.48 -1.29 -8.57
CA TYR A 158 -8.16 -0.64 -9.71
C TYR A 158 -9.13 -1.57 -10.44
N VAL A 159 -8.75 -2.84 -10.60
CA VAL A 159 -9.57 -3.85 -11.28
C VAL A 159 -10.81 -4.15 -10.47
N GLU A 160 -10.64 -4.38 -9.17
CA GLU A 160 -11.70 -4.66 -8.21
C GLU A 160 -12.68 -3.49 -8.11
N SER A 161 -12.17 -2.27 -8.00
CA SER A 161 -12.99 -1.05 -7.97
C SER A 161 -13.79 -0.87 -9.26
N SER A 162 -13.19 -1.16 -10.41
CA SER A 162 -13.86 -1.09 -11.72
C SER A 162 -14.95 -2.17 -11.84
N ALA A 163 -14.67 -3.39 -11.40
CA ALA A 163 -15.63 -4.48 -11.39
C ALA A 163 -16.85 -4.16 -10.49
N MET A 164 -16.59 -3.59 -9.31
CA MET A 164 -17.65 -3.14 -8.40
C MET A 164 -18.51 -2.03 -9.03
N GLY A 165 -17.89 -1.08 -9.74
CA GLY A 165 -18.60 -0.04 -10.48
C GLY A 165 -19.50 -0.61 -11.58
N LEU A 166 -19.00 -1.55 -12.37
CA LEU A 166 -19.78 -2.23 -13.40
C LEU A 166 -20.96 -3.00 -12.79
N LEU A 167 -20.73 -3.72 -11.69
CA LEU A 167 -21.77 -4.50 -11.02
C LEU A 167 -22.87 -3.57 -10.46
N ALA A 168 -22.49 -2.49 -9.79
CA ALA A 168 -23.45 -1.50 -9.26
C ALA A 168 -24.29 -0.88 -10.37
N GLY A 169 -23.66 -0.54 -11.51
CA GLY A 169 -24.38 0.00 -12.68
C GLY A 169 -25.37 -0.99 -13.27
N ARG A 170 -24.99 -2.27 -13.40
CA ARG A 170 -25.89 -3.33 -13.85
C ARG A 170 -27.08 -3.55 -12.92
N MET A 171 -26.83 -3.56 -11.60
CA MET A 171 -27.89 -3.68 -10.59
C MET A 171 -28.85 -2.50 -10.66
N ALA A 172 -28.34 -1.29 -10.81
CA ALA A 172 -29.18 -0.09 -10.96
C ALA A 172 -30.03 -0.12 -12.24
N ALA A 173 -29.45 -0.55 -13.35
CA ALA A 173 -30.17 -0.68 -14.62
C ALA A 173 -31.28 -1.74 -14.55
N ALA A 174 -31.01 -2.88 -13.91
CA ALA A 174 -31.99 -3.94 -13.71
C ALA A 174 -33.19 -3.44 -12.86
N GLU A 175 -32.90 -2.73 -11.77
CA GLU A 175 -33.94 -2.15 -10.91
C GLU A 175 -34.83 -1.16 -11.66
N LEU A 176 -34.25 -0.29 -12.48
CA LEU A 176 -35.02 0.63 -13.33
C LEU A 176 -35.93 -0.10 -14.34
N GLN A 177 -35.55 -1.31 -14.73
CA GLN A 177 -36.33 -2.17 -15.63
C GLN A 177 -37.33 -3.09 -14.86
N GLY A 178 -37.46 -2.91 -13.55
CA GLY A 178 -38.35 -3.73 -12.72
C GLY A 178 -37.86 -5.14 -12.47
N SER A 179 -36.56 -5.39 -12.65
CA SER A 179 -35.91 -6.69 -12.38
C SER A 179 -34.81 -6.54 -11.31
N THR A 180 -34.32 -7.68 -10.78
CA THR A 180 -33.25 -7.68 -9.78
C THR A 180 -32.15 -8.64 -10.24
N LEU A 181 -30.92 -8.18 -10.25
CA LEU A 181 -29.78 -9.07 -10.44
C LEU A 181 -29.39 -9.72 -9.10
N PRO A 182 -29.06 -11.03 -9.11
CA PRO A 182 -28.55 -11.66 -7.91
C PRO A 182 -27.22 -11.03 -7.48
N PRO A 183 -26.92 -10.98 -6.17
CA PRO A 183 -25.62 -10.57 -5.71
C PRO A 183 -24.54 -11.56 -6.21
N PRO A 184 -23.28 -11.13 -6.26
CA PRO A 184 -22.17 -12.04 -6.55
C PRO A 184 -22.19 -13.21 -5.56
N PRO A 185 -21.79 -14.42 -6.00
CA PRO A 185 -21.64 -15.53 -5.07
C PRO A 185 -20.62 -15.18 -3.98
N PRO A 186 -20.84 -15.64 -2.73
CA PRO A 186 -19.84 -15.47 -1.68
C PRO A 186 -18.54 -16.13 -2.10
N GLU A 187 -17.41 -15.52 -1.73
CA GLU A 187 -16.09 -16.14 -1.94
C GLU A 187 -16.10 -17.54 -1.33
N ARG A 188 -15.61 -18.50 -2.09
CA ARG A 188 -15.35 -19.82 -1.53
C ARG A 188 -14.05 -19.74 -0.73
N PRO A 189 -14.01 -20.29 0.49
CA PRO A 189 -12.79 -20.33 1.31
C PRO A 189 -11.68 -21.12 0.62
#